data_105bb8ac223338f2be138b44e8c8397d
#
_entry.id   105bb8ac223338f2be138b44e8c8397d
#
_cell.length_a   1.000
_cell.length_b   1.000
_cell.length_c   1.000
_cell.angle_alpha   90.00
_cell.angle_beta   90.00
_cell.angle_gamma   90.00
#
_symmetry.space_group_name_H-M   'P 1'
#
loop_
_entity.id
_entity.type
_entity.pdbx_description
1 polymer ?
#
loop_
_entity_poly.entity_id
_entity_poly.type
_entity_poly.pdbx_seq_one_letter_code
_entity_poly.pdbx_strand_id
1 'polypeptide(L)'
;NLHMELEGLQVPTDSQSSNETEPAYLTCNVRKYVPKSDATNGSDSVITYFLENLEYYEKRSNIYGYNDDAVRWTLLSRGVLEFLRTSRNWLPDVIVSSDWQTGFLCNYLRTTYKDDERLRRIATVFIIHNLYYQGMFDHRFVAEMDYDDGQSPMPSFFSPRILKINGMRRGITHADVITTVSPTYAQEIMTPEYGELLDGLLKER
;
A
#
# COMPACT_ATOMS: atom_id res chain seq x y z
N ASN A 1 -11.99 12.66 20.62
CA ASN A 1 -12.47 12.28 19.30
C ASN A 1 -11.66 11.14 18.64
N LEU A 2 -10.59 10.66 19.29
CA LEU A 2 -9.87 9.45 18.91
C LEU A 2 -10.37 8.29 19.78
N HIS A 3 -10.87 7.23 19.17
CA HIS A 3 -11.39 6.05 19.86
C HIS A 3 -11.00 4.76 19.13
N MET A 4 -11.08 3.64 19.84
CA MET A 4 -10.85 2.32 19.24
C MET A 4 -12.04 1.99 18.32
N GLU A 5 -11.76 1.71 17.05
CA GLU A 5 -12.76 1.26 16.07
C GLU A 5 -12.75 -0.26 15.94
N LEU A 6 -11.55 -0.85 15.90
CA LEU A 6 -11.37 -2.29 15.83
C LEU A 6 -10.12 -2.71 16.58
N GLU A 7 -10.25 -3.68 17.48
CA GLU A 7 -9.12 -4.27 18.20
C GLU A 7 -8.85 -5.67 17.66
N GLY A 8 -7.56 -6.02 17.55
CA GLY A 8 -7.14 -7.36 17.20
C GLY A 8 -7.34 -7.75 15.74
N LEU A 9 -7.26 -6.80 14.80
CA LEU A 9 -7.29 -7.08 13.37
C LEU A 9 -6.13 -8.01 12.98
N GLN A 10 -6.46 -9.19 12.45
CA GLN A 10 -5.47 -10.16 11.98
C GLN A 10 -5.13 -9.89 10.51
N VAL A 11 -3.90 -9.48 10.25
CA VAL A 11 -3.38 -9.26 8.88
C VAL A 11 -2.54 -10.45 8.48
N PRO A 12 -2.94 -11.23 7.46
CA PRO A 12 -2.19 -12.40 7.00
C PRO A 12 -0.81 -11.99 6.47
N THR A 13 0.20 -12.79 6.75
CA THR A 13 1.58 -12.56 6.28
C THR A 13 1.97 -13.44 5.10
N ASP A 14 1.10 -14.40 4.75
CA ASP A 14 1.36 -15.48 3.79
C ASP A 14 2.60 -16.34 4.13
N SER A 15 3.05 -16.29 5.39
CA SER A 15 4.06 -17.21 5.87
C SER A 15 3.46 -18.59 6.03
N GLN A 16 4.13 -19.59 5.46
CA GLN A 16 3.77 -21.03 5.61
C GLN A 16 4.52 -21.67 6.78
N SER A 17 5.38 -20.91 7.43
CA SER A 17 6.23 -21.42 8.49
C SER A 17 5.43 -21.67 9.77
N SER A 18 5.59 -22.85 10.34
CA SER A 18 5.21 -23.16 11.72
C SER A 18 6.21 -22.62 12.76
N ASN A 19 7.19 -21.85 12.31
CA ASN A 19 8.20 -21.26 13.20
C ASN A 19 7.63 -20.03 13.90
N GLU A 20 7.86 -19.92 15.20
CA GLU A 20 7.46 -18.77 16.01
C GLU A 20 8.05 -17.44 15.51
N THR A 21 9.16 -17.50 14.76
CA THR A 21 9.84 -16.32 14.18
C THR A 21 9.12 -15.71 12.97
N GLU A 22 8.24 -16.47 12.32
CA GLU A 22 7.48 -16.01 11.16
C GLU A 22 5.99 -16.24 11.36
N PRO A 23 5.29 -15.36 12.08
CA PRO A 23 3.89 -15.56 12.41
C PRO A 23 3.02 -15.51 11.14
N ALA A 24 2.00 -16.35 11.09
CA ALA A 24 1.04 -16.39 9.97
C ALA A 24 0.19 -15.10 9.88
N TYR A 25 0.06 -14.38 11.00
CA TYR A 25 -0.68 -13.12 11.10
C TYR A 25 0.09 -12.10 11.93
N LEU A 26 -0.04 -10.83 11.56
CA LEU A 26 0.33 -9.70 12.40
C LEU A 26 -0.95 -9.08 12.96
N THR A 27 -0.98 -8.88 14.28
CA THR A 27 -2.14 -8.30 14.95
C THR A 27 -2.02 -6.79 14.97
N CYS A 28 -3.03 -6.12 14.46
CA CYS A 28 -3.14 -4.66 14.42
C CYS A 28 -4.37 -4.19 15.18
N ASN A 29 -4.41 -2.90 15.52
CA ASN A 29 -5.62 -2.21 15.94
C ASN A 29 -5.95 -1.10 14.95
N VAL A 30 -7.20 -0.70 14.92
CA VAL A 30 -7.63 0.46 14.12
C VAL A 30 -8.27 1.47 15.04
N ARG A 31 -7.73 2.69 15.06
CA ARG A 31 -8.35 3.84 15.72
C ARG A 31 -9.00 4.76 14.71
N LYS A 32 -10.09 5.34 15.15
CA LYS A 32 -10.87 6.31 14.39
C LYS A 32 -10.80 7.67 15.05
N TYR A 33 -10.45 8.66 14.27
CA TYR A 33 -10.52 10.06 14.66
C TYR A 33 -11.63 10.76 13.88
N VAL A 34 -12.56 11.37 14.61
CA VAL A 34 -13.59 12.23 14.05
C VAL A 34 -13.31 13.65 14.51
N PRO A 35 -12.97 14.59 13.61
CA PRO A 35 -12.80 15.99 13.96
C PRO A 35 -14.07 16.54 14.62
N LYS A 36 -13.94 17.56 15.47
CA LYS A 36 -15.11 18.33 15.91
C LYS A 36 -15.63 19.09 14.70
N SER A 37 -16.90 18.93 14.36
CA SER A 37 -17.52 19.78 13.36
C SER A 37 -17.48 21.22 13.88
N ASP A 38 -16.83 22.11 13.16
CA ASP A 38 -17.05 23.55 13.36
C ASP A 38 -18.45 23.84 12.88
N ALA A 39 -19.34 24.15 13.81
CA ALA A 39 -20.77 24.41 13.57
C ALA A 39 -21.02 25.60 12.61
N THR A 40 -19.94 26.29 12.19
CA THR A 40 -19.99 27.49 11.35
C THR A 40 -19.85 27.23 9.85
N ASN A 41 -19.32 26.07 9.41
CA ASN A 41 -18.96 25.89 7.98
C ASN A 41 -19.66 24.73 7.26
N GLY A 42 -20.54 23.95 7.90
CA GLY A 42 -21.33 22.91 7.22
C GLY A 42 -20.52 21.88 6.41
N SER A 43 -19.18 21.86 6.58
CA SER A 43 -18.34 20.90 5.89
C SER A 43 -18.31 19.57 6.63
N ASP A 44 -18.61 18.48 5.94
CA ASP A 44 -18.43 17.14 6.45
C ASP A 44 -16.96 16.94 6.83
N SER A 45 -16.73 16.62 8.11
CA SER A 45 -15.37 16.39 8.59
C SER A 45 -14.82 15.07 8.07
N VAL A 46 -13.58 15.09 7.56
CA VAL A 46 -12.88 13.88 7.11
C VAL A 46 -12.60 12.96 8.30
N ILE A 47 -13.13 11.76 8.24
CA ILE A 47 -12.84 10.71 9.22
C ILE A 47 -11.47 10.12 8.91
N THR A 48 -10.60 10.03 9.93
CA THR A 48 -9.28 9.44 9.78
C THR A 48 -9.19 8.12 10.55
N TYR A 49 -8.71 7.09 9.90
CA TYR A 49 -8.41 5.81 10.52
C TYR A 49 -6.90 5.62 10.62
N PHE A 50 -6.44 5.15 11.77
CA PHE A 50 -5.04 4.84 12.04
C PHE A 50 -4.90 3.34 12.24
N LEU A 51 -4.06 2.72 11.42
CA LEU A 51 -3.63 1.34 11.63
C LEU A 51 -2.49 1.35 12.65
N GLU A 52 -2.67 0.68 13.77
CA GLU A 52 -1.69 0.57 14.84
C GLU A 52 -1.06 -0.82 14.87
N ASN A 53 0.25 -0.86 14.99
CA ASN A 53 1.01 -2.06 15.35
C ASN A 53 2.26 -1.62 16.10
N LEU A 54 2.35 -2.03 17.38
CA LEU A 54 3.39 -1.58 18.32
C LEU A 54 4.80 -1.74 17.76
N GLU A 55 5.09 -2.87 17.11
CA GLU A 55 6.43 -3.20 16.63
C GLU A 55 6.78 -2.43 15.35
N TYR A 56 5.84 -2.35 14.41
CA TYR A 56 6.12 -1.79 13.09
C TYR A 56 5.88 -0.28 12.99
N TYR A 57 5.10 0.32 13.89
CA TYR A 57 4.77 1.74 13.83
C TYR A 57 5.10 2.51 15.11
N GLU A 58 4.52 2.16 16.28
CA GLU A 58 4.62 3.00 17.47
C GLU A 58 6.02 3.04 18.07
N LYS A 59 6.80 1.95 17.98
CA LYS A 59 8.19 1.91 18.44
C LYS A 59 9.19 2.56 17.48
N ARG A 60 8.71 3.16 16.38
CA ARG A 60 9.58 3.74 15.35
C ARG A 60 9.68 5.25 15.52
N SER A 61 10.90 5.77 15.64
CA SER A 61 11.18 7.20 15.79
C SER A 61 11.14 7.96 14.46
N ASN A 62 11.33 7.26 13.34
CA ASN A 62 11.32 7.82 11.99
C ASN A 62 10.25 7.14 11.12
N ILE A 63 9.82 7.85 10.07
CA ILE A 63 8.86 7.29 9.11
C ILE A 63 9.54 6.25 8.22
N TYR A 64 10.78 6.48 7.81
CA TYR A 64 11.55 5.66 6.88
C TYR A 64 12.93 5.31 7.43
N GLY A 65 13.62 4.38 6.75
CA GLY A 65 15.02 4.07 6.96
C GLY A 65 15.26 2.83 7.81
N TYR A 66 14.25 1.99 7.97
CA TYR A 66 14.38 0.71 8.67
C TYR A 66 14.57 -0.44 7.68
N ASN A 67 15.34 -1.45 8.08
CA ASN A 67 15.58 -2.64 7.28
C ASN A 67 14.28 -3.42 6.95
N ASP A 68 13.24 -3.23 7.75
CA ASP A 68 11.94 -3.84 7.61
C ASP A 68 10.87 -2.91 6.99
N ASP A 69 11.29 -1.81 6.36
CA ASP A 69 10.33 -0.89 5.71
C ASP A 69 9.46 -1.60 4.67
N ALA A 70 9.99 -2.60 3.96
CA ALA A 70 9.19 -3.39 3.03
C ALA A 70 8.01 -4.08 3.72
N VAL A 71 8.24 -4.68 4.89
CA VAL A 71 7.19 -5.31 5.72
C VAL A 71 6.21 -4.26 6.24
N ARG A 72 6.70 -3.13 6.72
CA ARG A 72 5.89 -2.05 7.30
C ARG A 72 4.85 -1.52 6.30
N TRP A 73 5.26 -1.22 5.07
CA TRP A 73 4.36 -0.67 4.05
C TRP A 73 3.47 -1.74 3.42
N THR A 74 3.95 -2.98 3.34
CA THR A 74 3.09 -4.11 2.96
C THR A 74 2.01 -4.35 4.01
N LEU A 75 2.37 -4.26 5.31
CA LEU A 75 1.43 -4.37 6.42
C LEU A 75 0.37 -3.26 6.38
N LEU A 76 0.76 -2.01 6.11
CA LEU A 76 -0.18 -0.90 5.93
C LEU A 76 -1.17 -1.20 4.80
N SER A 77 -0.65 -1.55 3.62
CA SER A 77 -1.47 -1.80 2.42
C SER A 77 -2.46 -2.95 2.62
N ARG A 78 -1.99 -4.07 3.17
CA ARG A 78 -2.84 -5.23 3.41
C ARG A 78 -3.77 -5.02 4.59
N GLY A 79 -3.31 -4.35 5.65
CA GLY A 79 -4.09 -4.04 6.84
C GLY A 79 -5.31 -3.18 6.53
N VAL A 80 -5.18 -2.21 5.62
CA VAL A 80 -6.31 -1.41 5.13
C VAL A 80 -7.35 -2.30 4.46
N LEU A 81 -6.94 -3.23 3.60
CA LEU A 81 -7.88 -4.14 2.92
C LEU A 81 -8.55 -5.11 3.90
N GLU A 82 -7.81 -5.65 4.86
CA GLU A 82 -8.39 -6.50 5.91
C GLU A 82 -9.37 -5.72 6.80
N PHE A 83 -9.07 -4.46 7.15
CA PHE A 83 -10.00 -3.61 7.85
C PHE A 83 -11.28 -3.39 7.05
N LEU A 84 -11.18 -3.04 5.76
CA LEU A 84 -12.34 -2.86 4.89
C LEU A 84 -13.15 -4.16 4.73
N ARG A 85 -12.48 -5.30 4.66
CA ARG A 85 -13.14 -6.61 4.58
C ARG A 85 -13.95 -6.94 5.82
N THR A 86 -13.47 -6.55 6.99
CA THR A 86 -14.17 -6.76 8.28
C THR A 86 -15.21 -5.70 8.59
N SER A 87 -15.11 -4.52 8.01
CA SER A 87 -16.05 -3.42 8.21
C SER A 87 -17.45 -3.80 7.71
N ARG A 88 -18.46 -3.73 8.60
CA ARG A 88 -19.84 -4.06 8.23
C ARG A 88 -20.66 -2.84 7.79
N ASN A 89 -20.22 -1.64 8.15
CA ASN A 89 -21.06 -0.45 8.08
C ASN A 89 -20.86 0.35 6.79
N TRP A 90 -19.70 0.25 6.13
CA TRP A 90 -19.42 0.98 4.91
C TRP A 90 -18.26 0.34 4.12
N LEU A 91 -18.19 0.66 2.83
CA LEU A 91 -17.04 0.43 1.97
C LEU A 91 -16.85 1.67 1.09
N PRO A 92 -15.64 2.05 0.76
CA PRO A 92 -15.42 3.09 -0.24
C PRO A 92 -15.76 2.58 -1.65
N ASP A 93 -16.25 3.46 -2.50
CA ASP A 93 -16.38 3.19 -3.93
C ASP A 93 -15.01 3.28 -4.64
N VAL A 94 -14.14 4.17 -4.12
CA VAL A 94 -12.81 4.43 -4.68
C VAL A 94 -11.78 4.48 -3.55
N ILE A 95 -10.64 3.81 -3.77
CA ILE A 95 -9.45 3.97 -2.94
C ILE A 95 -8.44 4.79 -3.72
N VAL A 96 -7.98 5.89 -3.13
CA VAL A 96 -6.86 6.67 -3.64
C VAL A 96 -5.60 6.26 -2.86
N SER A 97 -4.63 5.71 -3.54
CA SER A 97 -3.34 5.31 -2.97
C SER A 97 -2.21 6.15 -3.55
N SER A 98 -1.20 6.43 -2.75
CA SER A 98 -0.14 7.37 -3.07
C SER A 98 1.23 6.73 -2.97
N ASP A 99 2.00 6.83 -4.03
CA ASP A 99 3.39 6.40 -4.13
C ASP A 99 3.63 4.91 -3.81
N TRP A 100 4.88 4.50 -3.83
CA TRP A 100 5.28 3.12 -3.67
C TRP A 100 4.81 2.46 -2.37
N GLN A 101 4.68 3.24 -1.30
CA GLN A 101 4.27 2.74 0.02
C GLN A 101 2.89 2.10 0.00
N THR A 102 2.01 2.59 -0.85
CA THR A 102 0.64 2.08 -0.97
C THR A 102 0.34 1.41 -2.32
N GLY A 103 1.35 1.28 -3.19
CA GLY A 103 1.22 0.54 -4.45
C GLY A 103 0.89 -0.94 -4.26
N PHE A 104 1.34 -1.52 -3.14
CA PHE A 104 1.00 -2.90 -2.76
C PHE A 104 -0.51 -3.09 -2.54
N LEU A 105 -1.23 -2.06 -2.12
CA LEU A 105 -2.69 -2.11 -1.94
C LEU A 105 -3.39 -2.41 -3.27
N CYS A 106 -3.03 -1.69 -4.33
CA CYS A 106 -3.59 -1.92 -5.67
C CYS A 106 -3.34 -3.36 -6.15
N ASN A 107 -2.12 -3.86 -5.93
CA ASN A 107 -1.76 -5.22 -6.25
C ASN A 107 -2.59 -6.24 -5.47
N TYR A 108 -2.62 -6.16 -4.14
CA TYR A 108 -3.40 -7.07 -3.30
C TYR A 108 -4.87 -7.09 -3.69
N LEU A 109 -5.45 -5.92 -3.94
CA LEU A 109 -6.86 -5.80 -4.32
C LEU A 109 -7.19 -6.54 -5.61
N ARG A 110 -6.28 -6.52 -6.60
CA ARG A 110 -6.48 -7.14 -7.92
C ARG A 110 -5.95 -8.58 -8.02
N THR A 111 -5.22 -9.06 -7.04
CA THR A 111 -4.68 -10.43 -7.02
C THR A 111 -5.26 -11.24 -5.86
N THR A 112 -4.79 -11.03 -4.65
CA THR A 112 -5.17 -11.80 -3.45
C THR A 112 -6.67 -11.66 -3.12
N TYR A 113 -7.25 -10.47 -3.28
CA TYR A 113 -8.65 -10.20 -2.97
C TYR A 113 -9.56 -10.08 -4.19
N LYS A 114 -9.09 -10.51 -5.37
CA LYS A 114 -9.85 -10.40 -6.65
C LYS A 114 -11.23 -11.06 -6.61
N ASP A 115 -11.36 -12.13 -5.83
CA ASP A 115 -12.59 -12.93 -5.70
C ASP A 115 -13.40 -12.56 -4.44
N ASP A 116 -12.92 -11.62 -3.61
CA ASP A 116 -13.69 -11.12 -2.48
C ASP A 116 -14.86 -10.26 -2.99
N GLU A 117 -16.09 -10.66 -2.69
CA GLU A 117 -17.31 -10.05 -3.23
C GLU A 117 -17.46 -8.57 -2.88
N ARG A 118 -16.90 -8.15 -1.76
CA ARG A 118 -16.95 -6.76 -1.30
C ARG A 118 -15.84 -5.93 -1.91
N LEU A 119 -14.59 -6.39 -1.78
CA LEU A 119 -13.41 -5.63 -2.16
C LEU A 119 -13.24 -5.50 -3.68
N ARG A 120 -13.62 -6.52 -4.45
CA ARG A 120 -13.46 -6.52 -5.92
C ARG A 120 -14.16 -5.38 -6.64
N ARG A 121 -15.15 -4.74 -6.01
CA ARG A 121 -15.94 -3.64 -6.59
C ARG A 121 -15.29 -2.28 -6.41
N ILE A 122 -14.29 -2.18 -5.55
CA ILE A 122 -13.65 -0.92 -5.23
C ILE A 122 -12.73 -0.52 -6.40
N ALA A 123 -12.93 0.67 -6.94
CA ALA A 123 -12.02 1.25 -7.93
C ALA A 123 -10.78 1.83 -7.24
N THR A 124 -9.66 1.89 -7.98
CA THR A 124 -8.40 2.41 -7.45
C THR A 124 -7.85 3.54 -8.29
N VAL A 125 -7.44 4.62 -7.63
CA VAL A 125 -6.65 5.71 -8.20
C VAL A 125 -5.27 5.68 -7.56
N PHE A 126 -4.23 5.58 -8.36
CA PHE A 126 -2.85 5.61 -7.90
C PHE A 126 -2.20 6.94 -8.25
N ILE A 127 -1.71 7.66 -7.24
CA ILE A 127 -1.08 8.97 -7.41
C ILE A 127 0.44 8.82 -7.31
N ILE A 128 1.15 9.32 -8.31
CA ILE A 128 2.61 9.39 -8.34
C ILE A 128 3.03 10.81 -7.96
N HIS A 129 3.67 10.99 -6.80
CA HIS A 129 4.26 12.26 -6.40
C HIS A 129 5.72 12.35 -6.78
N ASN A 130 6.47 11.24 -6.64
CA ASN A 130 7.86 11.16 -7.01
C ASN A 130 8.24 9.76 -7.50
N LEU A 131 8.41 9.62 -8.82
CA LEU A 131 8.70 8.34 -9.46
C LEU A 131 10.10 7.78 -9.12
N TYR A 132 11.03 8.63 -8.68
CA TYR A 132 12.38 8.22 -8.29
C TYR A 132 12.37 7.22 -7.13
N TYR A 133 11.44 7.36 -6.18
CA TYR A 133 11.30 6.44 -5.06
C TYR A 133 10.31 5.33 -5.41
N GLN A 134 10.83 4.11 -5.59
CA GLN A 134 10.04 2.98 -6.09
C GLN A 134 9.80 1.86 -5.06
N GLY A 135 10.44 1.96 -3.90
CA GLY A 135 10.28 0.97 -2.84
C GLY A 135 11.06 -0.32 -3.04
N MET A 136 12.04 -0.33 -3.92
CA MET A 136 13.01 -1.42 -4.02
C MET A 136 14.16 -1.17 -3.05
N PHE A 137 14.34 -2.07 -2.09
CA PHE A 137 15.33 -1.88 -1.03
C PHE A 137 16.73 -2.34 -1.44
N ASP A 138 16.81 -3.34 -2.34
CA ASP A 138 18.06 -3.92 -2.82
C ASP A 138 18.37 -3.62 -4.30
N HIS A 139 17.81 -2.56 -4.85
CA HIS A 139 17.90 -2.27 -6.29
C HIS A 139 19.33 -2.17 -6.82
N ARG A 140 20.30 -1.79 -5.98
CA ARG A 140 21.73 -1.67 -6.39
C ARG A 140 22.41 -3.01 -6.65
N PHE A 141 21.82 -4.11 -6.17
CA PHE A 141 22.40 -5.45 -6.23
C PHE A 141 21.50 -6.44 -6.97
N VAL A 142 20.38 -5.97 -7.52
CA VAL A 142 19.44 -6.81 -8.26
C VAL A 142 19.92 -6.89 -9.71
N ALA A 143 20.27 -8.11 -10.16
CA ALA A 143 20.51 -8.33 -11.57
C ALA A 143 19.22 -8.07 -12.38
N GLU A 144 19.34 -7.66 -13.64
CA GLU A 144 18.21 -7.33 -14.50
C GLU A 144 17.14 -8.44 -14.54
N MET A 145 17.56 -9.71 -14.48
CA MET A 145 16.67 -10.88 -14.42
C MET A 145 15.88 -11.01 -13.10
N ASP A 146 16.28 -10.31 -12.06
CA ASP A 146 15.65 -10.32 -10.73
C ASP A 146 14.72 -9.11 -10.49
N TYR A 147 14.55 -8.25 -11.49
CA TYR A 147 13.60 -7.13 -11.39
C TYR A 147 12.19 -7.63 -11.16
N ASP A 148 11.46 -6.93 -10.31
CA ASP A 148 10.05 -7.21 -10.08
C ASP A 148 9.24 -6.96 -11.37
N ASP A 149 8.58 -8.00 -11.87
CA ASP A 149 7.73 -7.91 -13.05
C ASP A 149 6.44 -7.10 -12.80
N GLY A 150 6.12 -6.85 -11.55
CA GLY A 150 4.90 -6.17 -11.13
C GLY A 150 3.64 -7.04 -11.15
N GLN A 151 3.69 -8.29 -11.62
CA GLN A 151 2.53 -9.15 -11.87
C GLN A 151 2.53 -10.43 -11.04
N SER A 152 3.71 -10.99 -10.75
CA SER A 152 3.84 -12.18 -9.92
C SER A 152 3.16 -12.00 -8.55
N PRO A 153 2.63 -13.06 -7.92
CA PRO A 153 2.05 -12.95 -6.59
C PRO A 153 3.01 -12.30 -5.59
N MET A 154 2.48 -11.51 -4.68
CA MET A 154 3.27 -10.94 -3.59
C MET A 154 3.91 -12.06 -2.78
N PRO A 155 5.20 -11.95 -2.41
CA PRO A 155 5.83 -12.89 -1.50
C PRO A 155 5.26 -12.75 -0.09
N SER A 156 5.50 -13.74 0.79
CA SER A 156 5.22 -13.58 2.21
C SER A 156 6.02 -12.41 2.80
N PHE A 157 5.50 -11.82 3.88
CA PHE A 157 6.10 -10.65 4.53
C PHE A 157 7.55 -10.87 4.97
N PHE A 158 7.90 -12.09 5.33
CA PHE A 158 9.23 -12.45 5.83
C PHE A 158 10.12 -13.11 4.78
N SER A 159 9.64 -13.26 3.56
CA SER A 159 10.47 -13.73 2.46
C SER A 159 11.52 -12.67 2.08
N PRO A 160 12.79 -13.03 1.89
CA PRO A 160 13.80 -12.10 1.35
C PRO A 160 13.39 -11.47 0.01
N ARG A 161 12.51 -12.09 -0.74
CA ARG A 161 11.98 -11.56 -2.01
C ARG A 161 11.19 -10.26 -1.83
N ILE A 162 10.65 -9.98 -0.63
CA ILE A 162 9.90 -8.74 -0.39
C ILE A 162 10.78 -7.50 -0.58
N LEU A 163 12.08 -7.61 -0.34
CA LEU A 163 13.05 -6.54 -0.53
C LEU A 163 13.30 -6.20 -2.01
N LYS A 164 12.89 -7.09 -2.93
CA LYS A 164 13.02 -6.91 -4.38
C LYS A 164 11.74 -6.41 -5.05
N ILE A 165 10.65 -6.30 -4.30
CA ILE A 165 9.37 -5.86 -4.83
C ILE A 165 9.37 -4.35 -5.05
N ASN A 166 8.97 -3.94 -6.26
CA ASN A 166 8.84 -2.55 -6.64
C ASN A 166 7.42 -2.06 -6.40
N GLY A 167 7.19 -1.35 -5.30
CA GLY A 167 5.87 -0.86 -4.92
C GLY A 167 5.27 0.14 -5.92
N MET A 168 6.10 0.98 -6.54
CA MET A 168 5.66 1.91 -7.58
C MET A 168 5.16 1.16 -8.82
N ARG A 169 5.95 0.20 -9.32
CA ARG A 169 5.55 -0.67 -10.45
C ARG A 169 4.24 -1.40 -10.15
N ARG A 170 4.10 -1.94 -8.92
CA ARG A 170 2.89 -2.65 -8.49
C ARG A 170 1.65 -1.75 -8.49
N GLY A 171 1.79 -0.50 -8.01
CA GLY A 171 0.73 0.49 -8.05
C GLY A 171 0.32 0.83 -9.49
N ILE A 172 1.30 1.13 -10.36
CA ILE A 172 1.06 1.45 -11.77
C ILE A 172 0.39 0.27 -12.50
N THR A 173 0.89 -0.96 -12.29
CA THR A 173 0.37 -2.16 -12.98
C THR A 173 -1.08 -2.46 -12.63
N HIS A 174 -1.49 -2.27 -11.37
CA HIS A 174 -2.75 -2.79 -10.86
C HIS A 174 -3.84 -1.74 -10.58
N ALA A 175 -3.53 -0.44 -10.61
CA ALA A 175 -4.54 0.60 -10.42
C ALA A 175 -5.49 0.70 -11.62
N ASP A 176 -6.72 1.16 -11.41
CA ASP A 176 -7.65 1.43 -12.50
C ASP A 176 -7.33 2.76 -13.19
N VAL A 177 -6.88 3.75 -12.42
CA VAL A 177 -6.48 5.07 -12.91
C VAL A 177 -5.16 5.48 -12.28
N ILE A 178 -4.27 6.07 -13.08
CA ILE A 178 -3.00 6.64 -12.63
C ILE A 178 -3.05 8.15 -12.78
N THR A 179 -2.60 8.86 -11.78
CA THR A 179 -2.49 10.32 -11.79
C THR A 179 -1.13 10.76 -11.26
N THR A 180 -0.78 12.00 -11.55
CA THR A 180 0.42 12.63 -10.99
C THR A 180 0.18 14.11 -10.69
N VAL A 181 1.19 14.78 -10.16
CA VAL A 181 1.09 16.11 -9.53
C VAL A 181 0.96 17.27 -10.52
N SER A 182 1.32 17.08 -11.80
CA SER A 182 1.17 18.14 -12.82
C SER A 182 1.10 17.57 -14.22
N PRO A 183 0.49 18.31 -15.20
CA PRO A 183 0.49 17.91 -16.61
C PRO A 183 1.89 17.79 -17.21
N THR A 184 2.81 18.66 -16.83
CA THR A 184 4.21 18.62 -17.29
C THR A 184 4.90 17.34 -16.78
N TYR A 185 4.78 17.06 -15.50
CA TYR A 185 5.38 15.85 -14.91
C TYR A 185 4.78 14.56 -15.52
N ALA A 186 3.49 14.57 -15.85
CA ALA A 186 2.87 13.43 -16.54
C ALA A 186 3.52 13.14 -17.90
N GLN A 187 3.96 14.18 -18.61
CA GLN A 187 4.69 14.01 -19.88
C GLN A 187 6.14 13.58 -19.65
N GLU A 188 6.82 14.17 -18.68
CA GLU A 188 8.21 13.89 -18.36
C GLU A 188 8.42 12.43 -17.95
N ILE A 189 7.62 11.89 -17.02
CA ILE A 189 7.77 10.51 -16.52
C ILE A 189 7.48 9.43 -17.57
N MET A 190 6.87 9.80 -18.68
CA MET A 190 6.72 8.91 -19.85
C MET A 190 7.93 8.92 -20.78
N THR A 191 9.01 9.64 -20.47
CA THR A 191 10.25 9.65 -21.26
C THR A 191 11.33 8.81 -20.61
N PRO A 192 12.29 8.25 -21.38
CA PRO A 192 13.41 7.50 -20.80
C PRO A 192 14.28 8.33 -19.84
N GLU A 193 14.32 9.65 -20.02
CA GLU A 193 15.12 10.57 -19.21
C GLU A 193 14.59 10.71 -17.78
N TYR A 194 13.26 10.72 -17.59
CA TYR A 194 12.62 10.97 -16.29
C TYR A 194 11.75 9.80 -15.82
N GLY A 195 11.61 8.76 -16.62
CA GLY A 195 10.71 7.64 -16.34
C GLY A 195 11.25 6.59 -15.40
N GLU A 196 12.51 6.72 -14.94
CA GLU A 196 13.12 5.86 -13.91
C GLU A 196 12.92 4.35 -14.20
N LEU A 197 13.09 3.95 -15.47
CA LEU A 197 12.84 2.60 -15.99
C LEU A 197 11.36 2.14 -15.94
N LEU A 198 10.42 3.04 -15.70
CA LEU A 198 8.97 2.80 -15.73
C LEU A 198 8.26 3.52 -16.88
N ASP A 199 8.99 4.27 -17.71
CA ASP A 199 8.40 5.04 -18.84
C ASP A 199 7.65 4.14 -19.83
N GLY A 200 8.18 2.95 -20.12
CA GLY A 200 7.49 1.96 -20.97
C GLY A 200 6.14 1.54 -20.38
N LEU A 201 6.13 1.18 -19.09
CA LEU A 201 4.91 0.79 -18.38
C LEU A 201 3.91 1.95 -18.31
N LEU A 202 4.36 3.18 -18.06
CA LEU A 202 3.50 4.35 -17.99
C LEU A 202 2.86 4.71 -19.35
N LYS A 203 3.54 4.42 -20.45
CA LYS A 203 2.99 4.61 -21.82
C LYS A 203 1.92 3.59 -22.18
N GLU A 204 1.96 2.42 -21.56
CA GLU A 204 1.00 1.33 -21.78
C GLU A 204 -0.28 1.48 -20.96
N ARG A 205 -0.23 2.31 -19.93
CA ARG A 205 -1.27 2.47 -18.92
C ARG A 205 -1.96 3.80 -19.01
#